data_327638f7aa7d36fd002ac7538a4e50d9
#
_entry.id   327638f7aa7d36fd002ac7538a4e50d9
#
_cell.length_a   1.000
_cell.length_b   1.000
_cell.length_c   1.000
_cell.angle_alpha   90.00
_cell.angle_beta   90.00
_cell.angle_gamma   90.00
#
_symmetry.space_group_name_H-M   'P 1'
#
loop_
_entity.id
_entity.type
_entity.pdbx_description
1 polymer ?
#
loop_
_entity_poly.entity_id
_entity_poly.type
_entity_poly.pdbx_seq_one_letter_code
_entity_poly.pdbx_strand_id
1 'polypeptide(L)'
;MLNGMLRYGRKVALGLTMLFALVAYSGQASAESGSSIGGRYMLINQFGEPVTDSDYPSKFKLVFFGYTFCPDICPTTIQVISDALDMLGPKAAKIQPIFISVDPKRDSPRVIRQYLSNFNPGYIGLTGSQPLIERAAQVYKVKYEKVASTSGDKDDYSMDHSASVFLMAPNGTFIVKFAYGMSPDDMAKRLSEIVR
;
A
#
# COMPACT_ATOMS: atom_id res chain seq x y z
N MET A 1 10.27 -103.83 5.34
CA MET A 1 11.66 -103.45 4.97
C MET A 1 11.62 -101.95 4.70
N LEU A 2 12.36 -101.33 5.44
CA LEU A 2 13.20 -100.15 5.18
C LEU A 2 12.51 -98.77 4.87
N ASN A 3 12.82 -97.99 5.82
CA ASN A 3 13.40 -96.60 5.71
C ASN A 3 12.55 -95.56 4.99
N GLY A 4 12.25 -94.52 5.58
CA GLY A 4 13.07 -93.65 6.43
C GLY A 4 13.11 -92.28 5.80
N MET A 5 13.19 -91.40 6.61
CA MET A 5 13.70 -90.03 6.39
C MET A 5 12.66 -88.89 6.36
N LEU A 6 12.64 -88.35 7.54
CA LEU A 6 12.24 -86.95 7.78
C LEU A 6 12.98 -86.03 6.83
N ARG A 7 12.25 -85.14 6.21
CA ARG A 7 12.83 -83.88 5.69
C ARG A 7 12.06 -82.70 6.22
N TYR A 8 12.78 -81.99 7.04
CA TYR A 8 12.48 -80.68 7.60
C TYR A 8 12.19 -79.66 6.50
N GLY A 9 10.98 -79.22 6.40
CA GLY A 9 10.59 -78.09 5.55
C GLY A 9 10.75 -76.78 6.35
N ARG A 10 11.82 -76.05 6.05
CA ARG A 10 12.08 -74.70 6.58
C ARG A 10 10.97 -73.74 6.11
N LYS A 11 10.17 -73.26 7.05
CA LYS A 11 9.30 -72.13 6.81
C LYS A 11 10.12 -70.86 6.66
N VAL A 12 10.25 -70.38 5.45
CA VAL A 12 10.82 -69.06 5.17
C VAL A 12 9.72 -68.05 5.44
N ALA A 13 9.79 -67.40 6.57
CA ALA A 13 8.96 -66.26 6.87
C ALA A 13 9.49 -65.05 6.04
N LEU A 14 8.78 -64.70 4.97
CA LEU A 14 8.98 -63.41 4.29
C LEU A 14 8.44 -62.29 5.23
N GLY A 15 9.39 -61.64 5.89
CA GLY A 15 9.11 -60.39 6.59
C GLY A 15 8.87 -59.27 5.59
N LEU A 16 7.63 -58.88 5.43
CA LEU A 16 7.27 -57.71 4.62
C LEU A 16 7.55 -56.47 5.49
N THR A 17 8.75 -55.90 5.34
CA THR A 17 9.11 -54.62 5.94
C THR A 17 8.40 -53.50 5.18
N MET A 18 7.26 -53.06 5.71
CA MET A 18 6.56 -51.89 5.29
C MET A 18 7.38 -50.65 5.68
N LEU A 19 8.14 -50.12 4.71
CA LEU A 19 8.85 -48.85 4.84
C LEU A 19 7.84 -47.73 4.80
N PHE A 20 7.38 -47.25 5.98
CA PHE A 20 6.63 -46.03 6.10
C PHE A 20 7.54 -44.85 5.77
N ALA A 21 7.50 -44.39 4.52
CA ALA A 21 8.06 -43.11 4.15
C ALA A 21 7.22 -41.99 4.83
N LEU A 22 7.71 -41.49 5.98
CA LEU A 22 7.23 -40.22 6.54
C LEU A 22 7.58 -39.12 5.53
N VAL A 23 6.64 -38.79 4.68
CA VAL A 23 6.69 -37.53 3.93
C VAL A 23 6.48 -36.44 4.97
N ALA A 24 7.58 -35.83 5.42
CA ALA A 24 7.55 -34.59 6.18
C ALA A 24 6.95 -33.52 5.28
N TYR A 25 5.65 -33.31 5.40
CA TYR A 25 4.96 -32.14 4.87
C TYR A 25 5.47 -30.95 5.68
N SER A 26 6.58 -30.36 5.21
CA SER A 26 6.99 -29.05 5.66
C SER A 26 5.94 -28.06 5.18
N GLY A 27 4.87 -27.92 5.97
CA GLY A 27 3.94 -26.82 5.86
C GLY A 27 4.76 -25.54 5.99
N GLN A 28 5.01 -24.88 4.88
CA GLN A 28 5.42 -23.47 4.91
C GLN A 28 4.29 -22.72 5.60
N ALA A 29 4.46 -22.53 6.91
CA ALA A 29 3.70 -21.54 7.64
C ALA A 29 4.05 -20.20 6.94
N SER A 30 3.12 -19.76 6.08
CA SER A 30 3.09 -18.38 5.65
C SER A 30 2.98 -17.59 6.95
N ALA A 31 4.08 -17.01 7.41
CA ALA A 31 4.06 -16.05 8.48
C ALA A 31 3.06 -14.99 8.05
N GLU A 32 1.89 -14.96 8.66
CA GLU A 32 1.01 -13.80 8.63
C GLU A 32 1.84 -12.65 9.21
N SER A 33 2.51 -11.96 8.31
CA SER A 33 3.15 -10.68 8.56
C SER A 33 2.08 -9.80 9.17
N GLY A 34 2.15 -9.57 10.46
CA GLY A 34 1.29 -8.65 11.18
C GLY A 34 1.20 -7.38 10.36
N SER A 35 0.00 -7.08 9.90
CA SER A 35 -0.37 -6.15 8.84
C SER A 35 0.48 -4.87 8.77
N SER A 36 1.59 -4.90 8.06
CA SER A 36 2.39 -3.73 7.74
C SER A 36 1.58 -2.79 6.83
N ILE A 37 1.73 -1.48 7.05
CA ILE A 37 1.19 -0.49 6.11
C ILE A 37 1.96 -0.60 4.79
N GLY A 38 1.25 -0.51 3.67
CA GLY A 38 1.81 -0.65 2.33
C GLY A 38 1.52 -2.02 1.71
N GLY A 39 1.71 -2.12 0.42
CA GLY A 39 1.45 -3.33 -0.36
C GLY A 39 1.13 -3.00 -1.81
N ARG A 40 0.85 -4.03 -2.60
CA ARG A 40 0.68 -3.88 -4.03
C ARG A 40 -0.65 -3.23 -4.40
N TYR A 41 -0.56 -2.19 -5.20
CA TYR A 41 -1.68 -1.53 -5.86
C TYR A 41 -1.31 -1.15 -7.30
N MET A 42 -2.31 -0.86 -8.12
CA MET A 42 -2.17 -0.25 -9.43
C MET A 42 -3.28 0.80 -9.59
N LEU A 43 -2.90 2.00 -9.97
CA LEU A 43 -3.80 3.13 -10.20
C LEU A 43 -3.46 3.82 -11.52
N ILE A 44 -4.18 4.89 -11.86
CA ILE A 44 -3.94 5.70 -13.06
C ILE A 44 -3.50 7.09 -12.60
N ASN A 45 -2.42 7.61 -13.18
CA ASN A 45 -1.96 8.95 -12.85
C ASN A 45 -2.76 10.06 -13.55
N GLN A 46 -2.46 11.31 -13.22
CA GLN A 46 -3.13 12.49 -13.80
C GLN A 46 -2.89 12.68 -15.31
N PHE A 47 -2.05 11.85 -15.93
CA PHE A 47 -1.80 11.82 -17.38
C PHE A 47 -2.46 10.63 -18.08
N GLY A 48 -3.15 9.76 -17.33
CA GLY A 48 -3.82 8.57 -17.86
C GLY A 48 -2.93 7.32 -17.94
N GLU A 49 -1.75 7.34 -17.32
CA GLU A 49 -0.78 6.26 -17.36
C GLU A 49 -0.94 5.35 -16.11
N PRO A 50 -0.75 4.02 -16.22
CA PRO A 50 -0.77 3.13 -15.08
C PRO A 50 0.44 3.38 -14.17
N VAL A 51 0.20 3.38 -12.87
CA VAL A 51 1.23 3.54 -11.81
C VAL A 51 1.00 2.49 -10.73
N THR A 52 2.08 1.87 -10.27
CA THR A 52 2.09 0.85 -9.25
C THR A 52 2.86 1.30 -8.00
N ASP A 53 2.76 0.54 -6.91
CA ASP A 53 3.56 0.73 -5.70
C ASP A 53 5.07 0.67 -5.92
N SER A 54 5.52 -0.02 -6.97
CA SER A 54 6.93 -0.20 -7.33
C SER A 54 7.49 0.87 -8.24
N ASP A 55 6.66 1.74 -8.77
CA ASP A 55 7.16 2.90 -9.51
C ASP A 55 7.88 3.85 -8.56
N TYR A 56 8.83 4.60 -9.07
CA TYR A 56 9.75 5.43 -8.29
C TYR A 56 10.68 4.64 -7.34
N PRO A 57 11.39 3.59 -7.81
CA PRO A 57 12.15 2.66 -6.96
C PRO A 57 13.34 3.30 -6.25
N SER A 58 13.80 4.49 -6.71
CA SER A 58 14.90 5.24 -6.10
C SER A 58 14.44 6.36 -5.17
N LYS A 59 13.11 6.55 -5.01
CA LYS A 59 12.57 7.66 -4.22
C LYS A 59 11.78 7.16 -3.00
N PHE A 60 11.86 7.91 -1.92
CA PHE A 60 10.86 7.82 -0.86
C PHE A 60 9.52 8.29 -1.42
N LYS A 61 8.43 7.66 -1.02
CA LYS A 61 7.08 8.04 -1.44
C LYS A 61 6.35 8.68 -0.26
N LEU A 62 5.93 9.93 -0.42
CA LEU A 62 5.15 10.66 0.58
C LEU A 62 3.69 10.65 0.13
N VAL A 63 2.89 9.74 0.69
CA VAL A 63 1.56 9.38 0.18
C VAL A 63 0.47 10.00 1.06
N PHE A 64 -0.44 10.72 0.43
CA PHE A 64 -1.63 11.31 1.04
C PHE A 64 -2.89 10.87 0.30
N PHE A 65 -3.92 10.44 1.06
CA PHE A 65 -5.23 10.12 0.52
C PHE A 65 -6.18 11.31 0.74
N GLY A 66 -6.93 11.68 -0.29
CA GLY A 66 -7.84 12.81 -0.25
C GLY A 66 -8.79 12.84 -1.45
N TYR A 67 -9.43 13.96 -1.69
CA TYR A 67 -10.25 14.20 -2.87
C TYR A 67 -10.26 15.69 -3.25
N THR A 68 -10.48 15.99 -4.53
CA THR A 68 -10.31 17.37 -5.04
C THR A 68 -11.41 18.34 -4.58
N PHE A 69 -12.58 17.81 -4.23
CA PHE A 69 -13.73 18.61 -3.73
C PHE A 69 -13.68 18.85 -2.22
N CYS A 70 -12.61 18.48 -1.54
CA CYS A 70 -12.44 18.78 -0.12
C CYS A 70 -12.19 20.28 0.08
N PRO A 71 -13.01 20.97 0.90
CA PRO A 71 -12.93 22.42 1.01
C PRO A 71 -11.76 22.92 1.88
N ASP A 72 -11.17 22.07 2.73
CA ASP A 72 -10.23 22.53 3.77
C ASP A 72 -9.06 21.57 4.01
N ILE A 73 -9.31 20.37 4.53
CA ILE A 73 -8.25 19.47 5.03
C ILE A 73 -7.27 19.07 3.92
N CYS A 74 -7.77 18.73 2.72
CA CYS A 74 -6.92 18.25 1.64
C CYS A 74 -5.99 19.33 1.08
N PRO A 75 -6.48 20.52 0.67
CA PRO A 75 -5.57 21.58 0.20
C PRO A 75 -4.60 22.03 1.28
N THR A 76 -5.02 22.13 2.55
CA THR A 76 -4.13 22.46 3.66
C THR A 76 -3.03 21.42 3.84
N THR A 77 -3.35 20.12 3.79
CA THR A 77 -2.35 19.05 3.93
C THR A 77 -1.36 19.04 2.77
N ILE A 78 -1.84 19.22 1.52
CA ILE A 78 -0.96 19.30 0.34
C ILE A 78 -0.05 20.51 0.42
N GLN A 79 -0.52 21.65 0.92
CA GLN A 79 0.31 22.83 1.15
C GLN A 79 1.39 22.56 2.19
N VAL A 80 1.05 21.97 3.34
CA VAL A 80 2.03 21.57 4.37
C VAL A 80 3.13 20.65 3.81
N ILE A 81 2.75 19.68 2.97
CA ILE A 81 3.72 18.81 2.29
C ILE A 81 4.60 19.62 1.34
N SER A 82 4.02 20.54 0.56
CA SER A 82 4.77 21.39 -0.39
C SER A 82 5.78 22.24 0.34
N ASP A 83 5.38 22.95 1.39
CA ASP A 83 6.25 23.81 2.19
C ASP A 83 7.38 23.00 2.86
N ALA A 84 7.05 21.82 3.40
CA ALA A 84 8.06 20.94 3.99
C ALA A 84 9.08 20.44 2.95
N LEU A 85 8.67 20.15 1.72
CA LEU A 85 9.56 19.76 0.64
C LEU A 85 10.46 20.94 0.19
N ASP A 86 9.92 22.15 0.14
CA ASP A 86 10.68 23.35 -0.18
C ASP A 86 11.77 23.63 0.88
N MET A 87 11.45 23.46 2.16
CA MET A 87 12.40 23.56 3.28
C MET A 87 13.52 22.51 3.22
N LEU A 88 13.28 21.33 2.62
CA LEU A 88 14.29 20.28 2.46
C LEU A 88 15.34 20.62 1.39
N GLY A 89 15.04 21.56 0.49
CA GLY A 89 15.93 21.94 -0.59
C GLY A 89 16.32 20.74 -1.47
N PRO A 90 17.62 20.53 -1.76
CA PRO A 90 18.06 19.45 -2.66
C PRO A 90 17.65 18.04 -2.23
N LYS A 91 17.41 17.80 -0.95
CA LYS A 91 16.94 16.49 -0.45
C LYS A 91 15.54 16.15 -0.93
N ALA A 92 14.70 17.14 -1.23
CA ALA A 92 13.35 16.92 -1.75
C ALA A 92 13.34 16.11 -3.06
N ALA A 93 14.41 16.19 -3.87
CA ALA A 93 14.55 15.41 -5.09
C ALA A 93 14.52 13.88 -4.86
N LYS A 94 14.82 13.44 -3.63
CA LYS A 94 14.75 12.03 -3.21
C LYS A 94 13.34 11.59 -2.79
N ILE A 95 12.37 12.51 -2.76
CA ILE A 95 10.99 12.24 -2.33
C ILE A 95 10.06 12.41 -3.52
N GLN A 96 9.13 11.48 -3.68
CA GLN A 96 8.01 11.59 -4.61
C GLN A 96 6.73 11.83 -3.79
N PRO A 97 6.15 13.03 -3.81
CA PRO A 97 4.84 13.26 -3.24
C PRO A 97 3.77 12.63 -4.14
N ILE A 98 2.84 11.90 -3.52
CA ILE A 98 1.77 11.16 -4.20
C ILE A 98 0.45 11.50 -3.53
N PHE A 99 -0.49 12.00 -4.32
CA PHE A 99 -1.88 12.20 -3.94
C PHE A 99 -2.73 11.06 -4.51
N ILE A 100 -3.47 10.34 -3.67
CA ILE A 100 -4.38 9.26 -4.09
C ILE A 100 -5.82 9.71 -3.81
N SER A 101 -6.63 9.84 -4.86
CA SER A 101 -8.03 10.17 -4.68
C SER A 101 -8.81 9.00 -4.09
N VAL A 102 -9.71 9.32 -3.13
CA VAL A 102 -10.71 8.39 -2.59
C VAL A 102 -12.10 8.60 -3.21
N ASP A 103 -12.21 9.51 -4.18
CA ASP A 103 -13.47 9.82 -4.89
C ASP A 103 -13.30 9.70 -6.41
N PRO A 104 -13.13 8.51 -6.96
CA PRO A 104 -12.91 8.33 -8.39
C PRO A 104 -14.11 8.78 -9.26
N LYS A 105 -15.29 8.97 -8.67
CA LYS A 105 -16.47 9.44 -9.39
C LYS A 105 -16.29 10.89 -9.86
N ARG A 106 -15.76 11.77 -9.02
CA ARG A 106 -15.52 13.19 -9.32
C ARG A 106 -14.09 13.47 -9.78
N ASP A 107 -13.13 12.68 -9.32
CA ASP A 107 -11.69 12.91 -9.51
C ASP A 107 -11.15 12.12 -10.72
N SER A 108 -11.48 12.58 -11.92
CA SER A 108 -10.85 12.07 -13.15
C SER A 108 -9.37 12.49 -13.22
N PRO A 109 -8.53 11.84 -14.03
CA PRO A 109 -7.14 12.25 -14.25
C PRO A 109 -6.98 13.75 -14.58
N ARG A 110 -7.87 14.28 -15.43
CA ARG A 110 -7.89 15.70 -15.79
C ARG A 110 -8.20 16.60 -14.60
N VAL A 111 -9.16 16.23 -13.76
CA VAL A 111 -9.53 17.01 -12.56
C VAL A 111 -8.39 17.05 -11.56
N ILE A 112 -7.77 15.90 -11.28
CA ILE A 112 -6.61 15.81 -10.39
C ILE A 112 -5.43 16.65 -10.92
N ARG A 113 -5.16 16.60 -12.23
CA ARG A 113 -4.09 17.39 -12.84
C ARG A 113 -4.34 18.89 -12.63
N GLN A 114 -5.55 19.35 -12.87
CA GLN A 114 -5.93 20.76 -12.66
C GLN A 114 -5.83 21.16 -11.18
N TYR A 115 -6.28 20.30 -10.28
CA TYR A 115 -6.20 20.54 -8.83
C TYR A 115 -4.76 20.65 -8.35
N LEU A 116 -3.91 19.69 -8.70
CA LEU A 116 -2.50 19.65 -8.27
C LEU A 116 -1.64 20.73 -8.92
N SER A 117 -2.07 21.34 -10.03
CA SER A 117 -1.34 22.47 -10.66
C SER A 117 -1.33 23.73 -9.80
N ASN A 118 -2.14 23.80 -8.75
CA ASN A 118 -2.13 24.91 -7.79
C ASN A 118 -1.09 24.76 -6.67
N PHE A 119 -0.36 23.64 -6.64
CA PHE A 119 0.64 23.31 -5.63
C PHE A 119 2.01 23.11 -6.26
N ASN A 120 3.01 22.72 -5.46
CA ASN A 120 4.34 22.40 -5.93
C ASN A 120 4.32 21.40 -7.12
N PRO A 121 5.06 21.62 -8.20
CA PRO A 121 4.95 20.87 -9.47
C PRO A 121 5.43 19.40 -9.41
N GLY A 122 5.86 18.89 -8.29
CA GLY A 122 6.39 17.52 -8.17
C GLY A 122 5.37 16.41 -7.87
N TYR A 123 4.09 16.73 -7.68
CA TYR A 123 3.06 15.75 -7.30
C TYR A 123 2.72 14.76 -8.42
N ILE A 124 2.55 13.51 -8.03
CA ILE A 124 1.84 12.50 -8.82
C ILE A 124 0.45 12.31 -8.18
N GLY A 125 -0.57 12.59 -8.96
CA GLY A 125 -1.97 12.39 -8.56
C GLY A 125 -2.51 11.10 -9.15
N LEU A 126 -3.08 10.24 -8.31
CA LEU A 126 -3.56 8.92 -8.68
C LEU A 126 -5.07 8.79 -8.49
N THR A 127 -5.71 8.12 -9.43
CA THR A 127 -7.11 7.72 -9.40
C THR A 127 -7.28 6.35 -10.05
N GLY A 128 -8.51 5.86 -10.18
CA GLY A 128 -8.77 4.59 -10.84
C GLY A 128 -10.22 4.17 -10.70
N SER A 129 -10.55 2.92 -11.01
CA SER A 129 -11.86 2.38 -10.68
C SER A 129 -12.03 2.23 -9.16
N GLN A 130 -13.28 2.22 -8.69
CA GLN A 130 -13.58 2.06 -7.28
C GLN A 130 -12.86 0.86 -6.64
N PRO A 131 -12.83 -0.35 -7.22
CA PRO A 131 -12.09 -1.48 -6.64
C PRO A 131 -10.57 -1.26 -6.53
N LEU A 132 -9.97 -0.52 -7.45
CA LEU A 132 -8.54 -0.19 -7.40
C LEU A 132 -8.23 0.80 -6.27
N ILE A 133 -9.09 1.80 -6.07
CA ILE A 133 -9.00 2.73 -4.94
C ILE A 133 -9.18 1.99 -3.60
N GLU A 134 -10.17 1.12 -3.51
CA GLU A 134 -10.38 0.27 -2.32
C GLU A 134 -9.15 -0.56 -1.99
N ARG A 135 -8.53 -1.17 -3.00
CA ARG A 135 -7.29 -1.92 -2.81
C ARG A 135 -6.15 -1.03 -2.29
N ALA A 136 -5.96 0.15 -2.87
CA ALA A 136 -4.95 1.10 -2.40
C ALA A 136 -5.23 1.55 -0.96
N ALA A 137 -6.46 1.93 -0.64
CA ALA A 137 -6.86 2.30 0.72
C ALA A 137 -6.65 1.15 1.73
N GLN A 138 -6.99 -0.08 1.34
CA GLN A 138 -6.82 -1.27 2.18
C GLN A 138 -5.36 -1.51 2.57
N VAL A 139 -4.42 -1.45 1.61
CA VAL A 139 -2.99 -1.70 1.89
C VAL A 139 -2.35 -0.60 2.72
N TYR A 140 -2.86 0.63 2.67
CA TYR A 140 -2.46 1.73 3.55
C TYR A 140 -3.29 1.82 4.84
N LYS A 141 -4.30 0.96 5.03
CA LYS A 141 -5.25 0.99 6.15
C LYS A 141 -5.96 2.34 6.29
N VAL A 142 -6.21 2.98 5.17
CA VAL A 142 -6.99 4.20 5.08
C VAL A 142 -8.46 3.84 5.08
N LYS A 143 -9.21 4.46 6.00
CA LYS A 143 -10.67 4.40 6.01
C LYS A 143 -11.20 5.63 5.28
N TYR A 144 -12.22 5.45 4.47
CA TYR A 144 -12.95 6.54 3.84
C TYR A 144 -14.42 6.14 3.67
N GLU A 145 -15.28 7.13 3.70
CA GLU A 145 -16.73 6.95 3.60
C GLU A 145 -17.37 8.15 2.89
N LYS A 146 -18.35 7.89 2.06
CA LYS A 146 -19.18 8.91 1.45
C LYS A 146 -20.23 9.39 2.44
N VAL A 147 -20.26 10.70 2.74
CA VAL A 147 -21.22 11.35 3.60
C VAL A 147 -22.15 12.20 2.75
N ALA A 148 -23.41 11.84 2.69
CA ALA A 148 -24.42 12.59 1.93
C ALA A 148 -24.65 13.98 2.56
N SER A 149 -24.82 14.99 1.71
CA SER A 149 -25.28 16.31 2.14
C SER A 149 -26.76 16.28 2.55
N THR A 150 -27.14 17.24 3.38
CA THR A 150 -28.55 17.47 3.74
C THR A 150 -29.33 18.17 2.63
N SER A 151 -28.72 18.58 1.53
CA SER A 151 -29.35 19.26 0.40
C SER A 151 -30.37 18.42 -0.39
N GLY A 152 -30.25 17.07 -0.26
CA GLY A 152 -31.06 16.13 -1.05
C GLY A 152 -30.49 15.87 -2.47
N ASP A 153 -29.47 16.60 -2.90
CA ASP A 153 -28.78 16.35 -4.16
C ASP A 153 -27.79 15.17 -3.97
N LYS A 154 -27.90 14.17 -4.85
CA LYS A 154 -27.05 12.96 -4.82
C LYS A 154 -25.59 13.23 -5.17
N ASP A 155 -25.32 14.33 -5.83
CA ASP A 155 -23.97 14.74 -6.24
C ASP A 155 -23.34 15.72 -5.24
N ASP A 156 -24.12 16.22 -4.28
CA ASP A 156 -23.65 17.00 -3.14
C ASP A 156 -23.34 16.06 -1.97
N TYR A 157 -22.04 15.76 -1.80
CA TYR A 157 -21.54 14.90 -0.72
C TYR A 157 -20.09 15.24 -0.37
N SER A 158 -19.70 14.92 0.83
CA SER A 158 -18.30 14.91 1.27
C SER A 158 -17.76 13.48 1.36
N MET A 159 -16.42 13.36 1.45
CA MET A 159 -15.75 12.11 1.77
C MET A 159 -15.06 12.24 3.12
N ASP A 160 -15.54 11.51 4.10
CA ASP A 160 -14.78 11.30 5.34
C ASP A 160 -13.61 10.36 5.05
N HIS A 161 -12.40 10.71 5.46
CA HIS A 161 -11.23 9.87 5.26
C HIS A 161 -10.14 10.10 6.29
N SER A 162 -9.24 9.12 6.43
CA SER A 162 -8.04 9.25 7.26
C SER A 162 -7.09 10.30 6.67
N ALA A 163 -6.88 11.41 7.35
CA ALA A 163 -6.09 12.56 6.90
C ALA A 163 -4.59 12.46 7.25
N SER A 164 -4.03 11.27 7.25
CA SER A 164 -2.62 11.04 7.55
C SER A 164 -1.77 10.99 6.29
N VAL A 165 -0.51 11.42 6.41
CA VAL A 165 0.51 11.32 5.35
C VAL A 165 1.47 10.18 5.67
N PHE A 166 1.74 9.31 4.71
CA PHE A 166 2.55 8.11 4.89
C PHE A 166 3.90 8.27 4.18
N LEU A 167 5.01 8.05 4.90
CA LEU A 167 6.33 7.96 4.28
C LEU A 167 6.70 6.50 4.06
N MET A 168 6.95 6.16 2.81
CA MET A 168 7.41 4.84 2.39
C MET A 168 8.86 4.93 1.92
N ALA A 169 9.66 3.94 2.27
CA ALA A 169 11.01 3.78 1.73
C ALA A 169 10.99 3.49 0.21
N PRO A 170 12.12 3.65 -0.49
CA PRO A 170 12.23 3.31 -1.90
C PRO A 170 11.80 1.87 -2.22
N ASN A 171 12.08 0.91 -1.34
CA ASN A 171 11.69 -0.49 -1.47
C ASN A 171 10.21 -0.78 -1.11
N GLY A 172 9.40 0.25 -0.81
CA GLY A 172 7.99 0.11 -0.44
C GLY A 172 7.72 -0.18 1.04
N THR A 173 8.74 -0.28 1.89
CA THR A 173 8.56 -0.46 3.34
C THR A 173 8.00 0.81 3.98
N PHE A 174 7.02 0.66 4.85
CA PHE A 174 6.50 1.77 5.66
C PHE A 174 7.54 2.26 6.66
N ILE A 175 7.70 3.58 6.78
CA ILE A 175 8.64 4.21 7.71
C ILE A 175 7.91 4.93 8.84
N VAL A 176 7.07 5.90 8.49
CA VAL A 176 6.36 6.73 9.48
C VAL A 176 5.06 7.29 8.90
N LYS A 177 4.11 7.55 9.78
CA LYS A 177 2.86 8.23 9.49
C LYS A 177 2.87 9.59 10.19
N PHE A 178 2.67 10.66 9.42
CA PHE A 178 2.48 12.01 9.93
C PHE A 178 1.00 12.25 10.17
N ALA A 179 0.67 12.77 11.35
CA ALA A 179 -0.71 13.11 11.70
C ALA A 179 -1.16 14.39 10.99
N TYR A 180 -2.46 14.52 10.75
CA TYR A 180 -3.05 15.80 10.35
C TYR A 180 -2.74 16.90 11.36
N GLY A 181 -2.50 18.12 10.87
CA GLY A 181 -2.18 19.29 11.69
C GLY A 181 -0.70 19.41 12.08
N MET A 182 0.19 18.52 11.59
CA MET A 182 1.63 18.72 11.75
C MET A 182 2.07 19.98 10.98
N SER A 183 2.99 20.75 11.57
CA SER A 183 3.56 21.93 10.92
C SER A 183 4.51 21.53 9.77
N PRO A 184 4.70 22.40 8.75
CA PRO A 184 5.71 22.16 7.71
C PRO A 184 7.12 21.98 8.29
N ASP A 185 7.50 22.79 9.30
CA ASP A 185 8.80 22.71 9.95
C ASP A 185 9.05 21.35 10.61
N ASP A 186 8.08 20.83 11.37
CA ASP A 186 8.20 19.54 12.03
C ASP A 186 8.27 18.39 11.00
N MET A 187 7.47 18.48 9.94
CA MET A 187 7.51 17.52 8.84
C MET A 187 8.86 17.55 8.13
N ALA A 188 9.37 18.73 7.76
CA ALA A 188 10.67 18.91 7.10
C ALA A 188 11.81 18.39 7.98
N LYS A 189 11.82 18.75 9.26
CA LYS A 189 12.80 18.25 10.23
C LYS A 189 12.81 16.72 10.25
N ARG A 190 11.65 16.10 10.42
CA ARG A 190 11.54 14.64 10.47
C ARG A 190 11.95 13.96 9.16
N LEU A 191 11.57 14.53 8.02
CA LEU A 191 11.99 14.04 6.71
C LEU A 191 13.51 14.15 6.53
N SER A 192 14.13 15.26 6.98
CA SER A 192 15.58 15.49 6.85
C SER A 192 16.44 14.49 7.62
N GLU A 193 15.93 13.95 8.73
CA GLU A 193 16.58 12.90 9.54
C GLU A 193 16.55 11.54 8.84
N ILE A 194 15.51 11.26 8.05
CA ILE A 194 15.24 9.97 7.40
C ILE A 194 15.86 9.93 6.00
N VAL A 195 15.66 10.99 5.22
CA VAL A 195 16.10 11.11 3.82
C VAL A 195 17.55 11.59 3.78
N ARG A 196 18.48 10.65 3.74
CA ARG A 196 19.93 10.90 3.71
C ARG A 196 20.47 10.96 2.28
#